data_b4c92599ae981251242665a50e79472d
#
_entry.id   b4c92599ae981251242665a50e79472d
#
_cell.length_a   1.000
_cell.length_b   1.000
_cell.length_c   1.000
_cell.angle_alpha   90.00
_cell.angle_beta   90.00
_cell.angle_gamma   90.00
#
_symmetry.space_group_name_H-M   'P 1'
#
loop_
_entity.id
_entity.type
_entity.pdbx_description
1 polymer ?
#
loop_
_entity_poly.entity_id
_entity_poly.type
_entity_poly.pdbx_seq_one_letter_code
_entity_poly.pdbx_strand_id
1 'polypeptide(L)'
;ANEFRNVQKKIQALVDSGQLGIFANGYFGHAAMKLPPEVNLIAVAHYLQALECQRDANRVVALLGSKTPHIQNLAIGGVANPINLDSQAVLNQERLMFVKACIDRLTDFINQVYKVDAAVFAAYYPEWLSLGKTSGNYLSVPEYPIDADNSKFMLKGGYIENGDLSTFRAI
;
A
#
# COMPACT_ATOMS: atom_id res chain seq x y z
N ALA A 1 -12.57 -15.46 13.59
CA ALA A 1 -13.33 -15.17 14.83
C ALA A 1 -12.41 -14.88 16.01
N ASN A 2 -11.32 -15.60 16.22
CA ASN A 2 -10.40 -15.37 17.35
C ASN A 2 -9.59 -14.09 17.22
N GLU A 3 -9.21 -13.71 16.03
CA GLU A 3 -8.42 -12.49 15.75
C GLU A 3 -9.20 -11.23 16.16
N PHE A 4 -10.44 -11.07 15.70
CA PHE A 4 -11.29 -9.93 16.05
C PHE A 4 -11.55 -9.83 17.55
N ARG A 5 -11.76 -10.98 18.24
CA ARG A 5 -11.89 -11.00 19.71
C ARG A 5 -10.61 -10.54 20.40
N ASN A 6 -9.46 -10.91 19.90
CA ASN A 6 -8.17 -10.48 20.45
C ASN A 6 -7.95 -8.98 20.26
N VAL A 7 -8.29 -8.45 19.09
CA VAL A 7 -8.22 -7.01 18.81
C VAL A 7 -9.20 -6.26 19.73
N GLN A 8 -10.44 -6.73 19.86
CA GLN A 8 -11.45 -6.14 20.75
C GLN A 8 -10.95 -6.08 22.20
N LYS A 9 -10.41 -7.18 22.72
CA LYS A 9 -9.86 -7.21 24.09
C LYS A 9 -8.70 -6.24 24.29
N LYS A 10 -7.81 -6.11 23.29
CA LYS A 10 -6.69 -5.17 23.35
C LYS A 10 -7.17 -3.71 23.34
N ILE A 11 -8.15 -3.39 22.50
CA ILE A 11 -8.76 -2.05 22.46
C ILE A 11 -9.45 -1.76 23.79
N GLN A 12 -10.22 -2.69 24.32
CA GLN A 12 -10.90 -2.52 25.60
C GLN A 12 -9.90 -2.25 26.73
N ALA A 13 -8.84 -3.05 26.81
CA ALA A 13 -7.78 -2.84 27.81
C ALA A 13 -7.08 -1.48 27.66
N LEU A 14 -6.87 -1.00 26.42
CA LEU A 14 -6.32 0.32 26.15
C LEU A 14 -7.26 1.43 26.67
N VAL A 15 -8.55 1.32 26.39
CA VAL A 15 -9.57 2.28 26.86
C VAL A 15 -9.67 2.27 28.38
N ASP A 16 -9.74 1.09 29.00
CA ASP A 16 -9.84 0.92 30.46
C ASP A 16 -8.61 1.46 31.20
N SER A 17 -7.44 1.41 30.58
CA SER A 17 -6.21 1.98 31.15
C SER A 17 -6.17 3.50 31.17
N GLY A 18 -7.02 4.19 30.40
CA GLY A 18 -6.99 5.64 30.19
C GLY A 18 -5.78 6.15 29.39
N GLN A 19 -4.89 5.26 28.94
CA GLN A 19 -3.68 5.61 28.17
C GLN A 19 -3.97 5.55 26.66
N LEU A 20 -4.82 6.44 26.17
CA LEU A 20 -5.31 6.41 24.80
C LEU A 20 -4.24 6.76 23.75
N GLY A 21 -3.08 7.32 24.16
CA GLY A 21 -1.99 7.68 23.25
C GLY A 21 -2.46 8.57 22.10
N ILE A 22 -2.20 8.15 20.87
CA ILE A 22 -2.63 8.88 19.66
C ILE A 22 -4.15 8.99 19.52
N PHE A 23 -4.93 8.17 20.21
CA PHE A 23 -6.39 8.20 20.22
C PHE A 23 -6.98 9.17 21.26
N ALA A 24 -6.15 9.88 22.03
CA ALA A 24 -6.60 10.86 23.02
C ALA A 24 -7.02 12.22 22.44
N ASN A 25 -7.20 12.29 21.11
CA ASN A 25 -7.47 13.55 20.38
C ASN A 25 -8.92 14.08 20.53
N GLY A 26 -9.81 13.35 21.19
CA GLY A 26 -11.18 13.80 21.45
C GLY A 26 -12.14 13.70 20.26
N TYR A 27 -11.74 13.09 19.15
CA TYR A 27 -12.61 12.92 17.97
C TYR A 27 -13.59 11.75 18.08
N PHE A 28 -13.51 10.94 19.13
CA PHE A 28 -14.43 9.83 19.34
C PHE A 28 -15.87 10.34 19.55
N GLY A 29 -16.81 9.73 18.84
CA GLY A 29 -18.21 10.12 18.87
C GLY A 29 -18.55 11.38 18.05
N HIS A 30 -17.61 11.89 17.24
CA HIS A 30 -17.92 13.00 16.34
C HIS A 30 -19.02 12.63 15.35
N ALA A 31 -19.94 13.57 15.05
CA ALA A 31 -21.10 13.33 14.18
C ALA A 31 -20.73 12.87 12.75
N ALA A 32 -19.50 13.15 12.29
CA ALA A 32 -19.01 12.65 11.01
C ALA A 32 -18.65 11.17 11.03
N MET A 33 -18.55 10.52 12.20
CA MET A 33 -18.26 9.09 12.32
C MET A 33 -19.54 8.29 12.10
N LYS A 34 -19.66 7.66 10.93
CA LYS A 34 -20.88 6.95 10.50
C LYS A 34 -20.76 5.42 10.56
N LEU A 35 -19.55 4.89 10.73
CA LEU A 35 -19.36 3.44 10.74
C LEU A 35 -19.95 2.80 12.00
N PRO A 36 -20.68 1.68 11.86
CA PRO A 36 -21.11 0.88 13.00
C PRO A 36 -19.92 0.33 13.81
N PRO A 37 -20.09 0.07 15.12
CA PRO A 37 -19.01 -0.44 15.97
C PRO A 37 -18.33 -1.71 15.43
N GLU A 38 -19.09 -2.61 14.83
CA GLU A 38 -18.59 -3.87 14.25
C GLU A 38 -17.69 -3.60 13.04
N VAL A 39 -18.08 -2.67 12.18
CA VAL A 39 -17.28 -2.26 11.00
C VAL A 39 -16.02 -1.53 11.45
N ASN A 40 -16.09 -0.68 12.48
CA ASN A 40 -14.92 -0.06 13.08
C ASN A 40 -13.94 -1.09 13.64
N LEU A 41 -14.43 -2.12 14.34
CA LEU A 41 -13.58 -3.19 14.85
C LEU A 41 -12.87 -3.95 13.73
N ILE A 42 -13.58 -4.27 12.64
CA ILE A 42 -13.01 -4.89 11.45
C ILE A 42 -11.95 -3.98 10.84
N ALA A 43 -12.25 -2.70 10.66
CA ALA A 43 -11.32 -1.72 10.09
C ALA A 43 -10.03 -1.59 10.91
N VAL A 44 -10.12 -1.57 12.25
CA VAL A 44 -8.94 -1.55 13.12
C VAL A 44 -8.13 -2.84 13.00
N ALA A 45 -8.79 -4.00 12.93
CA ALA A 45 -8.09 -5.27 12.74
C ALA A 45 -7.34 -5.31 11.38
N HIS A 46 -7.97 -4.86 10.31
CA HIS A 46 -7.36 -4.75 8.99
C HIS A 46 -6.24 -3.70 8.96
N TYR A 47 -6.38 -2.59 9.69
CA TYR A 47 -5.29 -1.62 9.86
C TYR A 47 -4.05 -2.24 10.51
N LEU A 48 -4.21 -3.06 11.54
CA LEU A 48 -3.09 -3.77 12.15
C LEU A 48 -2.44 -4.77 11.19
N GLN A 49 -3.23 -5.45 10.34
CA GLN A 49 -2.69 -6.29 9.26
C GLN A 49 -1.93 -5.46 8.22
N ALA A 50 -2.44 -4.26 7.88
CA ALA A 50 -1.76 -3.35 6.97
C ALA A 50 -0.37 -2.94 7.48
N LEU A 51 -0.20 -2.72 8.80
CA LEU A 51 1.11 -2.43 9.39
C LEU A 51 2.11 -3.59 9.21
N GLU A 52 1.63 -4.83 9.32
CA GLU A 52 2.45 -6.01 9.03
C GLU A 52 2.84 -6.08 7.53
N CYS A 53 1.90 -5.78 6.65
CA CYS A 53 2.17 -5.69 5.21
C CYS A 53 3.17 -4.58 4.87
N GLN A 54 3.09 -3.41 5.51
CA GLN A 54 4.07 -2.34 5.36
C GLN A 54 5.47 -2.78 5.80
N ARG A 55 5.56 -3.55 6.90
CA ARG A 55 6.84 -4.12 7.32
C ARG A 55 7.43 -5.04 6.26
N ASP A 56 6.63 -5.89 5.64
CA ASP A 56 7.08 -6.78 4.58
C ASP A 56 7.51 -6.00 3.32
N ALA A 57 6.77 -4.97 2.93
CA ALA A 57 7.16 -4.06 1.85
C ALA A 57 8.51 -3.37 2.13
N ASN A 58 8.70 -2.86 3.37
CA ASN A 58 9.97 -2.25 3.78
C ASN A 58 11.15 -3.24 3.77
N ARG A 59 10.91 -4.51 4.07
CA ARG A 59 11.95 -5.55 3.94
C ARG A 59 12.39 -5.76 2.49
N VAL A 60 11.45 -5.74 1.55
CA VAL A 60 11.76 -5.80 0.12
C VAL A 60 12.57 -4.59 -0.31
N VAL A 61 12.15 -3.38 0.10
CA VAL A 61 12.90 -2.13 -0.18
C VAL A 61 14.32 -2.22 0.39
N ALA A 62 14.48 -2.66 1.64
CA ALA A 62 15.80 -2.79 2.27
C ALA A 62 16.68 -3.84 1.57
N LEU A 63 16.09 -4.96 1.13
CA LEU A 63 16.83 -6.02 0.44
C LEU A 63 17.32 -5.56 -0.93
N LEU A 64 16.50 -4.86 -1.70
CA LEU A 64 16.83 -4.37 -3.03
C LEU A 64 17.65 -3.08 -2.99
N GLY A 65 17.38 -2.22 -2.03
CA GLY A 65 17.96 -0.88 -1.91
C GLY A 65 19.08 -0.76 -0.86
N SER A 66 19.48 -1.88 -0.21
CA SER A 66 20.46 -1.97 0.87
C SER A 66 20.02 -1.34 2.20
N LYS A 67 19.00 -0.50 2.21
CA LYS A 67 18.34 0.05 3.39
C LYS A 67 16.97 0.61 3.06
N THR A 68 16.20 0.98 4.09
CA THR A 68 14.90 1.66 3.99
C THR A 68 14.90 2.87 4.94
N PRO A 69 14.15 3.94 4.68
CA PRO A 69 13.26 4.17 3.53
C PRO A 69 13.98 4.64 2.26
N HIS A 70 15.15 5.27 2.38
CA HIS A 70 15.91 5.81 1.25
C HIS A 70 17.00 4.83 0.84
N ILE A 71 16.94 4.35 -0.39
CA ILE A 71 17.93 3.44 -0.96
C ILE A 71 19.31 4.10 -1.02
N GLN A 72 20.38 3.29 -0.87
CA GLN A 72 21.75 3.81 -0.85
C GLN A 72 22.68 3.13 -1.86
N ASN A 73 22.14 2.31 -2.75
CA ASN A 73 22.89 1.53 -3.73
C ASN A 73 22.62 1.97 -5.17
N LEU A 74 22.23 3.23 -5.37
CA LEU A 74 22.05 3.80 -6.70
C LEU A 74 23.39 3.87 -7.44
N ALA A 75 23.39 3.47 -8.70
CA ALA A 75 24.52 3.54 -9.60
C ALA A 75 24.06 4.06 -10.96
N ILE A 76 25.00 4.49 -11.79
CA ILE A 76 24.67 4.89 -13.17
C ILE A 76 24.06 3.69 -13.90
N GLY A 77 22.85 3.86 -14.40
CA GLY A 77 22.10 2.81 -15.09
C GLY A 77 21.26 1.89 -14.21
N GLY A 78 21.16 2.13 -12.89
CA GLY A 78 20.32 1.34 -12.01
C GLY A 78 20.77 1.26 -10.56
N VAL A 79 20.87 0.06 -10.03
CA VAL A 79 21.30 -0.22 -8.65
C VAL A 79 22.54 -1.14 -8.64
N ALA A 80 23.44 -0.88 -7.70
CA ALA A 80 24.63 -1.72 -7.45
C ALA A 80 24.26 -2.98 -6.63
N ASN A 81 23.37 -3.80 -7.17
CA ASN A 81 22.90 -5.02 -6.53
C ASN A 81 22.70 -6.12 -7.59
N PRO A 82 23.79 -6.77 -8.01
CA PRO A 82 23.72 -7.75 -9.09
C PRO A 82 22.91 -8.99 -8.70
N ILE A 83 22.34 -9.64 -9.68
CA ILE A 83 21.68 -10.94 -9.53
C ILE A 83 22.71 -12.03 -9.84
N ASN A 84 22.95 -12.91 -8.88
CA ASN A 84 23.72 -14.12 -9.06
C ASN A 84 23.13 -15.21 -8.17
N LEU A 85 22.49 -16.21 -8.79
CA LEU A 85 21.71 -17.22 -8.10
C LEU A 85 22.56 -18.11 -7.17
N ASP A 86 23.86 -18.21 -7.44
CA ASP A 86 24.80 -19.07 -6.72
C ASP A 86 25.61 -18.31 -5.65
N SER A 87 25.47 -16.99 -5.56
CA SER A 87 26.23 -16.16 -4.61
C SER A 87 25.42 -15.79 -3.38
N GLN A 88 25.99 -16.00 -2.20
CA GLN A 88 25.37 -15.55 -0.94
C GLN A 88 25.50 -14.03 -0.69
N ALA A 89 26.38 -13.35 -1.40
CA ALA A 89 26.68 -11.93 -1.17
C ALA A 89 25.69 -10.97 -1.85
N VAL A 90 24.95 -11.44 -2.84
CA VAL A 90 24.08 -10.60 -3.71
C VAL A 90 22.65 -11.15 -3.80
N LEU A 91 21.85 -10.69 -4.74
CA LEU A 91 20.49 -11.22 -4.98
C LEU A 91 20.58 -12.65 -5.53
N ASN A 92 20.51 -13.61 -4.64
CA ASN A 92 20.49 -15.03 -4.96
C ASN A 92 19.06 -15.58 -5.03
N GLN A 93 18.94 -16.87 -5.29
CA GLN A 93 17.64 -17.55 -5.39
C GLN A 93 16.79 -17.40 -4.13
N GLU A 94 17.38 -17.55 -2.94
CA GLU A 94 16.67 -17.44 -1.67
C GLU A 94 16.06 -16.03 -1.47
N ARG A 95 16.86 -15.00 -1.73
CA ARG A 95 16.41 -13.59 -1.62
C ARG A 95 15.32 -13.25 -2.63
N LEU A 96 15.43 -13.76 -3.86
CA LEU A 96 14.36 -13.56 -4.86
C LEU A 96 13.06 -14.28 -4.47
N MET A 97 13.16 -15.50 -3.94
CA MET A 97 11.98 -16.21 -3.41
C MET A 97 11.36 -15.50 -2.21
N PHE A 98 12.16 -14.90 -1.33
CA PHE A 98 11.69 -14.07 -0.24
C PHE A 98 10.94 -12.83 -0.74
N VAL A 99 11.50 -12.12 -1.72
CA VAL A 99 10.83 -10.96 -2.37
C VAL A 99 9.49 -11.38 -2.95
N LYS A 100 9.48 -12.48 -3.71
CA LYS A 100 8.25 -13.02 -4.29
C LYS A 100 7.20 -13.31 -3.21
N ALA A 101 7.57 -14.01 -2.14
CA ALA A 101 6.65 -14.33 -1.05
C ALA A 101 6.07 -13.08 -0.36
N CYS A 102 6.86 -12.02 -0.20
CA CYS A 102 6.36 -10.74 0.31
C CYS A 102 5.37 -10.09 -0.66
N ILE A 103 5.68 -10.05 -1.95
CA ILE A 103 4.80 -9.48 -2.98
C ILE A 103 3.48 -10.26 -3.06
N ASP A 104 3.53 -11.58 -3.04
CA ASP A 104 2.33 -12.42 -3.07
C ASP A 104 1.40 -12.08 -1.88
N ARG A 105 1.93 -12.01 -0.65
CA ARG A 105 1.14 -11.63 0.53
C ARG A 105 0.55 -10.22 0.45
N LEU A 106 1.34 -9.26 -0.04
CA LEU A 106 0.87 -7.89 -0.25
C LEU A 106 -0.26 -7.84 -1.28
N THR A 107 -0.12 -8.59 -2.36
CA THR A 107 -1.13 -8.70 -3.43
C THR A 107 -2.43 -9.30 -2.88
N ASP A 108 -2.34 -10.35 -2.10
CA ASP A 108 -3.50 -10.98 -1.46
C ASP A 108 -4.19 -10.01 -0.50
N PHE A 109 -3.45 -9.34 0.36
CA PHE A 109 -3.99 -8.34 1.28
C PHE A 109 -4.70 -7.20 0.53
N ILE A 110 -4.09 -6.65 -0.51
CA ILE A 110 -4.68 -5.58 -1.31
C ILE A 110 -5.98 -6.05 -1.96
N ASN A 111 -5.98 -7.23 -2.56
CA ASN A 111 -7.14 -7.71 -3.31
C ASN A 111 -8.29 -8.17 -2.42
N GLN A 112 -7.99 -8.81 -1.29
CA GLN A 112 -9.00 -9.45 -0.43
C GLN A 112 -9.47 -8.56 0.72
N VAL A 113 -8.64 -7.60 1.15
CA VAL A 113 -8.91 -6.76 2.32
C VAL A 113 -9.01 -5.29 1.93
N TYR A 114 -7.90 -4.70 1.48
CA TYR A 114 -7.81 -3.25 1.26
C TYR A 114 -8.83 -2.71 0.26
N LYS A 115 -9.02 -3.38 -0.87
CA LYS A 115 -10.01 -2.97 -1.90
C LYS A 115 -11.43 -3.07 -1.39
N VAL A 116 -11.73 -4.09 -0.59
CA VAL A 116 -13.04 -4.28 0.03
C VAL A 116 -13.31 -3.17 1.05
N ASP A 117 -12.36 -2.90 1.93
CA ASP A 117 -12.46 -1.82 2.91
C ASP A 117 -12.65 -0.46 2.23
N ALA A 118 -11.88 -0.17 1.18
CA ALA A 118 -12.02 1.07 0.42
C ALA A 118 -13.44 1.23 -0.15
N ALA A 119 -14.05 0.17 -0.67
CA ALA A 119 -15.43 0.19 -1.16
C ALA A 119 -16.44 0.41 -0.03
N VAL A 120 -16.23 -0.22 1.13
CA VAL A 120 -17.08 -0.02 2.32
C VAL A 120 -16.99 1.42 2.81
N PHE A 121 -15.79 1.98 2.95
CA PHE A 121 -15.61 3.38 3.34
C PHE A 121 -16.26 4.34 2.33
N ALA A 122 -16.08 4.11 1.04
CA ALA A 122 -16.72 4.92 0.01
C ALA A 122 -18.25 4.89 0.09
N ALA A 123 -18.85 3.75 0.46
CA ALA A 123 -20.28 3.61 0.65
C ALA A 123 -20.81 4.37 1.88
N TYR A 124 -20.07 4.36 2.99
CA TYR A 124 -20.45 5.10 4.20
C TYR A 124 -20.15 6.60 4.14
N TYR A 125 -19.14 7.00 3.36
CA TYR A 125 -18.66 8.39 3.25
C TYR A 125 -18.59 8.86 1.79
N PRO A 126 -19.71 8.82 1.04
CA PRO A 126 -19.71 9.19 -0.38
C PRO A 126 -19.28 10.65 -0.61
N GLU A 127 -19.49 11.53 0.37
CA GLU A 127 -19.04 12.92 0.33
C GLU A 127 -17.51 13.06 0.25
N TRP A 128 -16.74 12.08 0.75
CA TRP A 128 -15.29 12.11 0.67
C TRP A 128 -14.77 11.97 -0.77
N LEU A 129 -15.56 11.36 -1.66
CA LEU A 129 -15.20 11.24 -3.08
C LEU A 129 -15.13 12.60 -3.79
N SER A 130 -15.70 13.64 -3.20
CA SER A 130 -15.64 15.01 -3.72
C SER A 130 -14.46 15.82 -3.17
N LEU A 131 -13.81 15.36 -2.08
CA LEU A 131 -12.71 16.05 -1.45
C LEU A 131 -11.40 15.82 -2.24
N GLY A 132 -10.58 16.86 -2.31
CA GLY A 132 -9.27 16.76 -2.95
C GLY A 132 -9.30 16.59 -4.46
N LYS A 133 -10.40 16.91 -5.13
CA LYS A 133 -10.47 16.89 -6.58
C LYS A 133 -9.48 17.87 -7.19
N THR A 134 -8.78 17.40 -8.23
CA THR A 134 -7.91 18.20 -9.07
C THR A 134 -8.65 18.67 -10.34
N SER A 135 -7.92 19.22 -11.31
CA SER A 135 -8.46 19.60 -12.63
C SER A 135 -9.10 18.44 -13.40
N GLY A 136 -8.86 17.19 -13.00
CA GLY A 136 -9.27 16.02 -13.75
C GLY A 136 -8.35 15.64 -14.90
N ASN A 137 -7.24 16.38 -15.07
CA ASN A 137 -6.23 16.04 -16.07
C ASN A 137 -5.23 15.06 -15.47
N TYR A 138 -4.99 13.95 -16.17
CA TYR A 138 -4.08 12.90 -15.74
C TYR A 138 -3.02 12.67 -16.79
N LEU A 139 -1.77 12.62 -16.35
CA LEU A 139 -0.61 12.27 -17.17
C LEU A 139 0.10 11.07 -16.55
N SER A 140 0.31 10.03 -17.33
CA SER A 140 1.18 8.91 -16.99
C SER A 140 2.31 8.86 -17.99
N VAL A 141 3.55 8.81 -17.52
CA VAL A 141 4.72 8.56 -18.38
C VAL A 141 4.92 7.05 -18.55
N PRO A 142 5.48 6.59 -19.67
CA PRO A 142 5.82 5.19 -19.83
C PRO A 142 6.87 4.76 -18.81
N GLU A 143 6.66 3.59 -18.16
CA GLU A 143 7.59 3.05 -17.17
C GLU A 143 7.83 1.55 -17.36
N TYR A 144 8.92 1.06 -16.80
CA TYR A 144 9.37 -0.33 -16.86
C TYR A 144 9.56 -0.81 -18.30
N PRO A 145 10.67 -0.39 -18.96
CA PRO A 145 11.00 -0.87 -20.28
C PRO A 145 11.18 -2.40 -20.26
N ILE A 146 10.62 -3.07 -21.26
CA ILE A 146 10.66 -4.52 -21.43
C ILE A 146 11.57 -4.96 -22.59
N ASP A 147 12.17 -4.00 -23.28
CA ASP A 147 13.15 -4.23 -24.33
C ASP A 147 14.39 -3.35 -24.14
N ALA A 148 15.49 -3.72 -24.80
CA ALA A 148 16.77 -3.03 -24.67
C ALA A 148 16.78 -1.60 -25.22
N ASP A 149 15.92 -1.33 -26.18
CA ASP A 149 15.85 -0.04 -26.87
C ASP A 149 14.88 0.96 -26.19
N ASN A 150 14.28 0.56 -25.07
CA ASN A 150 13.24 1.33 -24.39
C ASN A 150 12.07 1.75 -25.30
N SER A 151 11.75 0.91 -26.28
CA SER A 151 10.65 1.16 -27.22
C SER A 151 9.31 0.61 -26.73
N LYS A 152 9.34 -0.34 -25.79
CA LYS A 152 8.17 -0.98 -25.20
C LYS A 152 8.23 -0.90 -23.69
N PHE A 153 7.07 -0.60 -23.10
CA PHE A 153 6.94 -0.42 -21.65
C PHE A 153 5.81 -1.31 -21.08
N MET A 154 6.03 -1.81 -19.88
CA MET A 154 5.00 -2.54 -19.14
C MET A 154 3.83 -1.61 -18.81
N LEU A 155 4.12 -0.41 -18.30
CA LEU A 155 3.15 0.64 -18.07
C LEU A 155 3.22 1.63 -19.23
N LYS A 156 2.15 1.68 -20.01
CA LYS A 156 2.04 2.61 -21.13
C LYS A 156 1.75 4.01 -20.62
N GLY A 157 2.36 5.00 -21.24
CA GLY A 157 2.08 6.40 -20.98
C GLY A 157 0.81 6.86 -21.68
N GLY A 158 0.22 7.92 -21.15
CA GLY A 158 -0.96 8.53 -21.74
C GLY A 158 -1.43 9.75 -20.98
N TYR A 159 -2.29 10.51 -21.65
CA TYR A 159 -2.88 11.72 -21.12
C TYR A 159 -4.41 11.66 -21.22
N ILE A 160 -5.10 12.15 -20.20
CA ILE A 160 -6.57 12.24 -20.12
C ILE A 160 -6.94 13.65 -19.67
N GLU A 161 -7.93 14.25 -20.33
CA GLU A 161 -8.45 15.57 -19.98
C GLU A 161 -9.78 15.47 -19.24
N ASN A 162 -9.94 16.29 -18.19
CA ASN A 162 -11.20 16.45 -17.43
C ASN A 162 -11.82 15.15 -16.88
N GLY A 163 -11.01 14.11 -16.66
CA GLY A 163 -11.50 12.80 -16.22
C GLY A 163 -12.26 12.02 -17.28
N ASP A 164 -12.28 12.47 -18.51
CA ASP A 164 -12.97 11.83 -19.61
C ASP A 164 -12.03 10.84 -20.32
N LEU A 165 -12.29 9.54 -20.15
CA LEU A 165 -11.51 8.47 -20.75
C LEU A 165 -11.54 8.50 -22.27
N SER A 166 -12.55 9.12 -22.89
CA SER A 166 -12.63 9.27 -24.36
C SER A 166 -11.56 10.20 -24.92
N THR A 167 -10.99 11.06 -24.07
CA THR A 167 -9.91 11.99 -24.44
C THR A 167 -8.52 11.36 -24.37
N PHE A 168 -8.42 10.07 -24.05
CA PHE A 168 -7.14 9.39 -23.91
C PHE A 168 -6.27 9.51 -25.15
N ARG A 169 -5.05 9.99 -24.95
CA ARG A 169 -3.98 10.06 -25.95
C ARG A 169 -2.77 9.31 -25.43
N ALA A 170 -2.29 8.33 -26.17
CA ALA A 170 -1.04 7.63 -25.87
C ALA A 170 0.17 8.55 -26.10
N ILE A 171 1.20 8.40 -25.26
CA ILE A 171 2.50 9.06 -25.37
C ILE A 171 3.55 8.00 -25.71
#